data_60a3b8cdbc5940fe166915db4d9f601b
#
_entry.id   60a3b8cdbc5940fe166915db4d9f601b
#
_cell.length_a   1.000
_cell.length_b   1.000
_cell.length_c   1.000
_cell.angle_alpha   90.00
_cell.angle_beta   90.00
_cell.angle_gamma   90.00
#
_symmetry.space_group_name_H-M   'P 1'
#
loop_
_entity.id
_entity.type
_entity.pdbx_description
1 polymer ?
#
loop_
_entity_poly.entity_id
_entity_poly.type
_entity_poly.pdbx_seq_one_letter_code
_entity_poly.pdbx_strand_id
1 'polypeptide(L)'
;MPQAAPFRPLYRLHGRVMHYPWGGYSCIPGLLSVDNEEKRPFAELWLGSHPQAPSEVEWEGGRIGLDELLRREGERILGRSGHAHSGAGLPFLFKVLDAREMLSIQVHPSRGQAEAGYAAEEATGVPLSAPQRNYKDRNHKPEVHVALSEFWMLHGFRPLEEIADVLAGIPDFTGLAPWFPLHLLEVDEDPAGRAELLRHLYAFIMTMPQEEVDRILQGLLDHLIPLYDAGSLEKSSPHYWAVKAARSFPLPEGHFDRGIFSIYLLNLVELQPGEGTFQGAGVPHAYLEGINVELMANSDNVLRGGLTPKHVDVPELLKTLRFADGRPEILTGVPAEGGERLYPAPVDDFLLSRIELKPGRVQESGNGHGPDILILLEGEAVIGAEGEEFALLRGAAVLAAAGVPWRLQSGAGALLYRATVPLG
;
A
#
# COMPACT_ATOMS: atom_id res chain seq x y z
N MET A 1 26.29 -36.91 7.19
CA MET A 1 25.71 -35.58 7.03
C MET A 1 24.57 -35.72 6.04
N PRO A 2 23.35 -35.24 6.29
CA PRO A 2 22.33 -35.22 5.25
C PRO A 2 22.89 -34.42 4.07
N GLN A 3 22.79 -34.97 2.85
CA GLN A 3 23.15 -34.25 1.64
C GLN A 3 22.29 -32.98 1.60
N ALA A 4 22.91 -31.80 1.40
CA ALA A 4 22.17 -30.59 1.17
C ALA A 4 21.23 -30.80 -0.03
N ALA A 5 19.98 -30.43 0.09
CA ALA A 5 19.03 -30.49 -1.01
C ALA A 5 19.60 -29.74 -2.23
N PRO A 6 19.37 -30.22 -3.44
CA PRO A 6 19.82 -29.53 -4.62
C PRO A 6 19.15 -28.14 -4.72
N PHE A 7 19.94 -27.16 -5.11
CA PHE A 7 19.41 -25.81 -5.42
C PHE A 7 18.36 -25.93 -6.53
N ARG A 8 17.28 -25.18 -6.38
CA ARG A 8 16.23 -25.06 -7.39
C ARG A 8 16.20 -23.65 -7.94
N PRO A 9 16.07 -23.48 -9.24
CA PRO A 9 15.93 -22.17 -9.87
C PRO A 9 14.57 -21.52 -9.57
N LEU A 10 13.54 -22.36 -9.37
CA LEU A 10 12.16 -21.97 -9.16
C LEU A 10 11.58 -22.65 -7.91
N TYR A 11 10.74 -21.92 -7.17
CA TYR A 11 10.00 -22.46 -6.01
C TYR A 11 8.53 -22.08 -6.13
N ARG A 12 7.62 -23.05 -6.00
CA ARG A 12 6.19 -22.75 -5.84
C ARG A 12 5.99 -22.02 -4.52
N LEU A 13 5.33 -20.86 -4.59
CA LEU A 13 5.12 -19.99 -3.45
C LEU A 13 3.64 -19.99 -3.03
N HIS A 14 3.39 -20.25 -1.76
CA HIS A 14 2.06 -20.22 -1.17
C HIS A 14 1.96 -19.00 -0.26
N GLY A 15 1.19 -17.99 -0.69
CA GLY A 15 0.98 -16.75 0.07
C GLY A 15 0.18 -16.97 1.35
N ARG A 16 0.25 -16.00 2.27
CA ARG A 16 -0.50 -15.98 3.52
C ARG A 16 -1.66 -14.99 3.43
N VAL A 17 -2.86 -15.47 3.71
CA VAL A 17 -4.06 -14.62 3.71
C VAL A 17 -4.23 -13.93 5.05
N MET A 18 -4.43 -12.61 5.01
CA MET A 18 -4.74 -11.78 6.16
C MET A 18 -6.24 -11.48 6.17
N HIS A 19 -6.89 -11.71 7.33
CA HIS A 19 -8.34 -11.63 7.48
C HIS A 19 -8.77 -10.38 8.26
N TYR A 20 -8.29 -9.21 7.80
CA TYR A 20 -8.72 -7.95 8.41
C TYR A 20 -10.20 -7.65 8.10
N PRO A 21 -10.95 -7.01 9.02
CA PRO A 21 -12.40 -6.77 8.86
C PRO A 21 -12.79 -5.98 7.61
N TRP A 22 -11.89 -5.15 7.09
CA TRP A 22 -12.12 -4.33 5.90
C TRP A 22 -12.04 -5.10 4.57
N GLY A 23 -11.57 -6.36 4.61
CA GLY A 23 -11.38 -7.18 3.42
C GLY A 23 -12.66 -7.58 2.71
N GLY A 24 -12.51 -7.87 1.41
CA GLY A 24 -13.57 -8.43 0.57
C GLY A 24 -13.83 -9.90 0.85
N TYR A 25 -14.85 -10.43 0.20
CA TYR A 25 -15.32 -11.81 0.44
C TYR A 25 -15.15 -12.73 -0.77
N SER A 26 -14.81 -12.17 -1.93
CA SER A 26 -14.88 -12.93 -3.20
C SER A 26 -13.62 -12.87 -4.06
N CYS A 27 -12.90 -11.75 -4.11
CA CYS A 27 -11.78 -11.58 -5.03
C CYS A 27 -10.62 -12.51 -4.69
N ILE A 28 -10.03 -12.39 -3.50
CA ILE A 28 -8.92 -13.25 -3.07
C ILE A 28 -9.36 -14.72 -2.93
N PRO A 29 -10.53 -15.06 -2.36
CA PRO A 29 -11.03 -16.43 -2.41
C PRO A 29 -11.12 -16.98 -3.82
N GLY A 30 -11.73 -16.23 -4.75
CA GLY A 30 -11.82 -16.63 -6.15
C GLY A 30 -10.47 -16.73 -6.87
N LEU A 31 -9.51 -15.87 -6.52
CA LEU A 31 -8.12 -15.95 -7.01
C LEU A 31 -7.45 -17.26 -6.56
N LEU A 32 -7.66 -17.66 -5.31
CA LEU A 32 -7.06 -18.85 -4.72
C LEU A 32 -7.87 -20.12 -4.95
N SER A 33 -9.03 -20.02 -5.62
CA SER A 33 -9.98 -21.14 -5.83
C SER A 33 -10.39 -21.81 -4.52
N VAL A 34 -10.66 -21.00 -3.47
CA VAL A 34 -11.15 -21.47 -2.17
C VAL A 34 -12.58 -20.99 -1.94
N ASP A 35 -13.42 -21.86 -1.38
CA ASP A 35 -14.78 -21.51 -0.99
C ASP A 35 -14.79 -20.58 0.22
N ASN A 36 -15.68 -19.60 0.22
CA ASN A 36 -15.87 -18.66 1.31
C ASN A 36 -17.36 -18.45 1.63
N GLU A 37 -18.07 -19.54 1.84
CA GLU A 37 -19.51 -19.52 2.18
C GLU A 37 -19.80 -18.77 3.48
N GLU A 38 -18.90 -18.85 4.44
CA GLU A 38 -18.99 -18.15 5.73
C GLU A 38 -18.76 -16.63 5.62
N LYS A 39 -18.45 -16.11 4.44
CA LYS A 39 -18.11 -14.69 4.20
C LYS A 39 -17.04 -14.17 5.17
N ARG A 40 -16.01 -14.95 5.40
CA ARG A 40 -14.82 -14.50 6.12
C ARG A 40 -14.12 -13.43 5.29
N PRO A 41 -13.68 -12.27 5.86
CA PRO A 41 -12.93 -11.29 5.12
C PRO A 41 -11.59 -11.85 4.64
N PHE A 42 -11.25 -11.61 3.36
CA PHE A 42 -9.93 -11.87 2.77
C PHE A 42 -9.39 -10.53 2.33
N ALA A 43 -8.63 -9.90 3.21
CA ALA A 43 -8.18 -8.53 3.02
C ALA A 43 -6.92 -8.43 2.19
N GLU A 44 -5.94 -9.28 2.48
CA GLU A 44 -4.64 -9.27 1.81
C GLU A 44 -4.13 -10.70 1.59
N LEU A 45 -3.47 -10.93 0.45
CA LEU A 45 -2.63 -12.09 0.20
C LEU A 45 -1.18 -11.63 0.21
N TRP A 46 -0.40 -12.08 1.18
CA TRP A 46 1.01 -11.73 1.33
C TRP A 46 1.92 -12.72 0.63
N LEU A 47 2.84 -12.20 -0.18
CA LEU A 47 3.86 -12.95 -0.90
C LEU A 47 5.23 -12.37 -0.52
N GLY A 48 5.97 -13.08 0.32
CA GLY A 48 7.26 -12.62 0.83
C GLY A 48 7.70 -13.33 2.09
N SER A 49 8.80 -12.85 2.67
CA SER A 49 9.42 -13.41 3.88
C SER A 49 9.15 -12.57 5.14
N HIS A 50 8.04 -11.80 5.16
CA HIS A 50 7.72 -10.93 6.28
C HIS A 50 7.56 -11.73 7.58
N PRO A 51 8.22 -11.33 8.71
CA PRO A 51 8.27 -12.15 9.94
C PRO A 51 6.91 -12.49 10.54
N GLN A 52 5.91 -11.62 10.38
CA GLN A 52 4.57 -11.86 10.92
C GLN A 52 3.81 -12.97 10.20
N ALA A 53 4.02 -13.11 8.88
CA ALA A 53 3.32 -14.08 8.05
C ALA A 53 4.14 -14.44 6.80
N PRO A 54 5.25 -15.18 6.95
CA PRO A 54 6.05 -15.59 5.81
C PRO A 54 5.23 -16.53 4.91
N SER A 55 5.39 -16.37 3.60
CA SER A 55 4.90 -17.34 2.63
C SER A 55 5.54 -18.70 2.86
N GLU A 56 4.90 -19.76 2.38
CA GLU A 56 5.47 -21.10 2.37
C GLU A 56 5.97 -21.48 0.97
N VAL A 57 7.00 -22.28 0.92
CA VAL A 57 7.55 -22.85 -0.34
C VAL A 57 7.56 -24.37 -0.29
N GLU A 58 7.38 -25.00 -1.44
CA GLU A 58 7.53 -26.45 -1.56
C GLU A 58 9.01 -26.83 -1.47
N TRP A 59 9.36 -27.68 -0.50
CA TRP A 59 10.72 -28.06 -0.19
C TRP A 59 10.79 -29.53 0.28
N GLU A 60 11.64 -30.36 -0.35
CA GLU A 60 11.91 -31.76 0.06
C GLU A 60 10.66 -32.62 0.31
N GLY A 61 9.61 -32.45 -0.51
CA GLY A 61 8.36 -33.21 -0.38
C GLY A 61 7.39 -32.69 0.69
N GLY A 62 7.70 -31.54 1.32
CA GLY A 62 6.85 -30.83 2.27
C GLY A 62 6.78 -29.34 1.96
N ARG A 63 6.48 -28.54 2.99
CA ARG A 63 6.52 -27.07 2.93
C ARG A 63 7.33 -26.52 4.08
N ILE A 64 8.09 -25.45 3.82
CA ILE A 64 8.76 -24.65 4.85
C ILE A 64 8.44 -23.17 4.65
N GLY A 65 8.64 -22.35 5.69
CA GLY A 65 8.53 -20.90 5.58
C GLY A 65 9.60 -20.35 4.63
N LEU A 66 9.22 -19.34 3.84
CA LEU A 66 10.19 -18.67 2.96
C LEU A 66 11.32 -18.02 3.76
N ASP A 67 11.03 -17.49 4.95
CA ASP A 67 12.05 -16.98 5.87
C ASP A 67 13.07 -18.05 6.28
N GLU A 68 12.61 -19.29 6.51
CA GLU A 68 13.48 -20.44 6.83
C GLU A 68 14.32 -20.84 5.62
N LEU A 69 13.72 -20.90 4.41
CA LEU A 69 14.45 -21.18 3.18
C LEU A 69 15.56 -20.14 2.94
N LEU A 70 15.23 -18.85 3.12
CA LEU A 70 16.20 -17.77 2.91
C LEU A 70 17.32 -17.76 3.97
N ARG A 71 17.05 -18.22 5.19
CA ARG A 71 18.13 -18.43 6.19
C ARG A 71 19.09 -19.56 5.79
N ARG A 72 18.62 -20.57 5.08
CA ARG A 72 19.44 -21.73 4.63
C ARG A 72 20.19 -21.44 3.32
N GLU A 73 19.49 -20.87 2.34
CA GLU A 73 19.93 -20.74 0.94
C GLU A 73 19.95 -19.29 0.45
N GLY A 74 19.87 -18.30 1.35
CA GLY A 74 19.63 -16.89 1.01
C GLY A 74 20.63 -16.32 0.01
N GLU A 75 21.93 -16.57 0.15
CA GLU A 75 22.93 -16.08 -0.81
C GLU A 75 22.69 -16.61 -2.24
N ARG A 76 22.20 -17.84 -2.37
CA ARG A 76 21.91 -18.46 -3.67
C ARG A 76 20.61 -17.96 -4.29
N ILE A 77 19.60 -17.66 -3.44
CA ILE A 77 18.26 -17.22 -3.89
C ILE A 77 18.23 -15.72 -4.12
N LEU A 78 18.80 -14.94 -3.21
CA LEU A 78 18.78 -13.48 -3.28
C LEU A 78 19.90 -12.90 -4.15
N GLY A 79 20.92 -13.70 -4.47
CA GLY A 79 22.16 -13.22 -5.04
C GLY A 79 23.01 -12.44 -4.01
N ARG A 80 24.28 -12.21 -4.30
CA ARG A 80 25.21 -11.56 -3.36
C ARG A 80 24.77 -10.14 -2.99
N SER A 81 24.35 -9.35 -3.99
CA SER A 81 23.90 -7.96 -3.76
C SER A 81 22.61 -7.90 -2.96
N GLY A 82 21.61 -8.73 -3.28
CA GLY A 82 20.35 -8.79 -2.54
C GLY A 82 20.54 -9.25 -1.09
N HIS A 83 21.37 -10.27 -0.88
CA HIS A 83 21.68 -10.77 0.47
C HIS A 83 22.43 -9.73 1.33
N ALA A 84 23.36 -9.00 0.76
CA ALA A 84 24.09 -7.94 1.47
C ALA A 84 23.18 -6.75 1.84
N HIS A 85 22.15 -6.46 1.02
CA HIS A 85 21.25 -5.34 1.21
C HIS A 85 20.15 -5.62 2.25
N SER A 86 19.58 -6.81 2.23
CA SER A 86 18.40 -7.17 3.04
C SER A 86 18.68 -8.15 4.19
N GLY A 87 19.93 -8.57 4.39
CA GLY A 87 20.25 -9.60 5.37
C GLY A 87 19.65 -10.95 5.00
N ALA A 88 18.88 -11.57 5.89
CA ALA A 88 18.34 -12.91 5.70
C ALA A 88 16.95 -12.96 5.06
N GLY A 89 16.42 -11.87 4.53
CA GLY A 89 15.07 -11.80 3.96
C GLY A 89 14.98 -11.09 2.60
N LEU A 90 13.82 -11.09 2.00
CA LEU A 90 13.53 -10.23 0.86
C LEU A 90 13.43 -8.77 1.34
N PRO A 91 13.92 -7.77 0.58
CA PRO A 91 13.80 -6.37 0.99
C PRO A 91 12.38 -5.83 0.87
N PHE A 92 11.47 -6.59 0.28
CA PHE A 92 10.11 -6.19 -0.01
C PHE A 92 9.05 -7.20 0.46
N LEU A 93 7.82 -6.72 0.59
CA LEU A 93 6.62 -7.52 0.70
C LEU A 93 5.70 -7.21 -0.48
N PHE A 94 5.30 -8.25 -1.21
CA PHE A 94 4.37 -8.17 -2.32
C PHE A 94 2.99 -8.65 -1.88
N LYS A 95 1.93 -7.95 -2.28
CA LYS A 95 0.57 -8.25 -1.83
C LYS A 95 -0.45 -8.14 -2.96
N VAL A 96 -1.56 -8.86 -2.81
CA VAL A 96 -2.85 -8.54 -3.44
C VAL A 96 -3.79 -8.09 -2.33
N LEU A 97 -4.40 -6.93 -2.49
CA LEU A 97 -5.36 -6.38 -1.53
C LEU A 97 -6.76 -6.33 -2.13
N ASP A 98 -7.77 -6.60 -1.29
CA ASP A 98 -9.20 -6.44 -1.61
C ASP A 98 -9.82 -5.54 -0.53
N ALA A 99 -9.80 -4.23 -0.77
CA ALA A 99 -10.34 -3.22 0.12
C ALA A 99 -11.84 -3.02 -0.16
N ARG A 100 -12.69 -3.73 0.57
CA ARG A 100 -14.15 -3.55 0.56
C ARG A 100 -14.57 -2.34 1.40
N GLU A 101 -13.88 -2.10 2.51
CA GLU A 101 -14.10 -0.94 3.39
C GLU A 101 -12.86 -0.06 3.42
N MET A 102 -13.06 1.18 3.82
CA MET A 102 -11.98 2.16 3.93
C MET A 102 -10.91 1.74 4.94
N LEU A 103 -9.65 1.97 4.59
CA LEU A 103 -8.52 1.85 5.50
C LEU A 103 -8.26 3.19 6.20
N SER A 104 -7.53 3.15 7.32
CA SER A 104 -7.09 4.36 8.02
C SER A 104 -6.17 5.22 7.16
N ILE A 105 -6.18 6.54 7.42
CA ILE A 105 -5.16 7.43 6.86
C ILE A 105 -3.81 7.06 7.47
N GLN A 106 -2.81 6.85 6.61
CA GLN A 106 -1.46 6.40 6.97
C GLN A 106 -0.41 7.37 6.45
N VAL A 107 0.68 7.44 7.20
CA VAL A 107 1.90 8.14 6.82
C VAL A 107 3.08 7.27 7.22
N HIS A 108 4.04 7.11 6.32
CA HIS A 108 5.23 6.30 6.58
C HIS A 108 6.46 7.18 6.79
N PRO A 109 7.32 6.84 7.76
CA PRO A 109 8.54 7.62 8.02
C PRO A 109 9.59 7.37 6.93
N SER A 110 10.50 8.35 6.77
CA SER A 110 11.76 8.11 6.09
C SER A 110 12.64 7.15 6.91
N ARG A 111 13.68 6.58 6.29
CA ARG A 111 14.62 5.68 7.00
C ARG A 111 15.24 6.35 8.23
N GLY A 112 15.71 7.60 8.09
CA GLY A 112 16.29 8.33 9.24
C GLY A 112 15.28 8.61 10.35
N GLN A 113 14.02 8.91 10.02
CA GLN A 113 12.95 9.06 11.02
C GLN A 113 12.63 7.72 11.70
N ALA A 114 12.58 6.62 10.94
CA ALA A 114 12.33 5.28 11.49
C ALA A 114 13.45 4.85 12.45
N GLU A 115 14.71 5.03 12.09
CA GLU A 115 15.87 4.72 12.94
C GLU A 115 15.86 5.53 14.23
N ALA A 116 15.65 6.85 14.14
CA ALA A 116 15.60 7.75 15.28
C ALA A 116 14.39 7.45 16.20
N GLY A 117 13.21 7.28 15.60
CA GLY A 117 11.98 6.99 16.34
C GLY A 117 12.03 5.64 17.04
N TYR A 118 12.50 4.61 16.34
CA TYR A 118 12.71 3.28 16.94
C TYR A 118 13.66 3.36 18.14
N ALA A 119 14.81 4.03 18.00
CA ALA A 119 15.76 4.19 19.07
C ALA A 119 15.20 4.97 20.28
N ALA A 120 14.39 5.98 20.04
CA ALA A 120 13.73 6.77 21.08
C ALA A 120 12.69 5.93 21.86
N GLU A 121 11.85 5.15 21.16
CA GLU A 121 10.86 4.28 21.80
C GLU A 121 11.52 3.11 22.56
N GLU A 122 12.63 2.55 22.05
CA GLU A 122 13.46 1.58 22.80
C GLU A 122 14.04 2.19 24.10
N ALA A 123 14.59 3.41 24.00
CA ALA A 123 15.17 4.10 25.17
C ALA A 123 14.13 4.42 26.25
N THR A 124 12.88 4.63 25.87
CA THR A 124 11.76 4.86 26.81
C THR A 124 11.06 3.56 27.25
N GLY A 125 11.47 2.41 26.70
CA GLY A 125 10.95 1.09 27.10
C GLY A 125 9.54 0.80 26.61
N VAL A 126 9.07 1.45 25.52
CA VAL A 126 7.75 1.15 24.93
C VAL A 126 7.82 -0.22 24.25
N PRO A 127 7.02 -1.22 24.69
CA PRO A 127 7.05 -2.55 24.09
C PRO A 127 6.66 -2.54 22.60
N LEU A 128 7.28 -3.39 21.77
CA LEU A 128 6.93 -3.50 20.34
C LEU A 128 5.45 -3.83 20.09
N SER A 129 4.82 -4.56 21.02
CA SER A 129 3.41 -4.94 20.96
C SER A 129 2.45 -3.86 21.50
N ALA A 130 2.97 -2.77 22.07
CA ALA A 130 2.14 -1.74 22.66
C ALA A 130 1.29 -1.03 21.57
N PRO A 131 0.00 -0.77 21.84
CA PRO A 131 -0.88 -0.10 20.86
C PRO A 131 -0.39 1.29 20.45
N GLN A 132 0.30 2.00 21.33
CA GLN A 132 0.87 3.33 21.10
C GLN A 132 2.26 3.31 20.44
N ARG A 133 2.86 2.12 20.21
CA ARG A 133 4.15 2.02 19.55
C ARG A 133 4.04 2.41 18.08
N ASN A 134 4.70 3.50 17.66
CA ASN A 134 4.71 3.99 16.29
C ASN A 134 5.74 3.26 15.42
N TYR A 135 6.94 3.05 15.95
CA TYR A 135 8.07 2.49 15.22
C TYR A 135 8.30 1.02 15.59
N LYS A 136 7.87 0.10 14.71
CA LYS A 136 7.99 -1.35 14.89
C LYS A 136 9.36 -1.90 14.48
N ASP A 137 10.02 -1.18 13.56
CA ASP A 137 11.32 -1.50 13.00
C ASP A 137 12.09 -0.21 12.63
N ARG A 138 13.31 -0.36 12.12
CA ARG A 138 14.19 0.77 11.74
C ARG A 138 14.11 1.12 10.27
N ASN A 139 13.18 0.52 9.53
CA ASN A 139 13.11 0.67 8.09
C ASN A 139 12.08 1.73 7.68
N HIS A 140 12.30 2.30 6.49
CA HIS A 140 11.28 3.08 5.81
C HIS A 140 10.24 2.15 5.18
N LYS A 141 9.10 2.73 4.78
CA LYS A 141 8.03 1.97 4.14
C LYS A 141 7.49 2.67 2.90
N PRO A 142 8.32 2.84 1.86
CA PRO A 142 7.80 3.25 0.56
C PRO A 142 6.93 2.13 -0.01
N GLU A 143 5.91 2.53 -0.77
CA GLU A 143 4.94 1.63 -1.38
C GLU A 143 4.66 2.05 -2.82
N VAL A 144 4.50 1.10 -3.72
CA VAL A 144 3.90 1.29 -5.03
C VAL A 144 2.72 0.34 -5.15
N HIS A 145 1.60 0.83 -5.66
CA HIS A 145 0.48 -0.04 -5.95
C HIS A 145 -0.05 0.17 -7.36
N VAL A 146 -0.74 -0.84 -7.89
CA VAL A 146 -1.41 -0.80 -9.19
C VAL A 146 -2.81 -1.39 -9.04
N ALA A 147 -3.81 -0.63 -9.48
CA ALA A 147 -5.20 -1.02 -9.43
C ALA A 147 -5.49 -2.25 -10.33
N LEU A 148 -6.29 -3.18 -9.81
CA LEU A 148 -6.80 -4.34 -10.54
C LEU A 148 -8.30 -4.21 -10.85
N SER A 149 -8.98 -3.28 -10.20
CA SER A 149 -10.37 -2.87 -10.44
C SER A 149 -10.46 -1.35 -10.46
N GLU A 150 -11.64 -0.76 -10.65
CA GLU A 150 -11.90 0.60 -10.20
C GLU A 150 -11.42 0.73 -8.75
N PHE A 151 -10.54 1.69 -8.48
CA PHE A 151 -9.88 1.82 -7.19
C PHE A 151 -9.91 3.27 -6.71
N TRP A 152 -10.43 3.48 -5.51
CA TRP A 152 -10.55 4.78 -4.88
C TRP A 152 -9.59 4.92 -3.71
N MET A 153 -8.90 6.07 -3.64
CA MET A 153 -7.96 6.36 -2.57
C MET A 153 -7.86 7.85 -2.26
N LEU A 154 -7.31 8.16 -1.10
CA LEU A 154 -6.75 9.46 -0.77
C LEU A 154 -5.24 9.42 -0.95
N HIS A 155 -4.65 10.46 -1.57
CA HIS A 155 -3.21 10.49 -1.80
C HIS A 155 -2.64 11.92 -1.83
N GLY A 156 -1.80 12.26 -0.84
CA GLY A 156 -1.17 13.58 -0.73
C GLY A 156 -2.16 14.73 -0.56
N PHE A 157 -1.65 15.88 -0.16
CA PHE A 157 -2.50 17.07 -0.03
C PHE A 157 -2.88 17.64 -1.39
N ARG A 158 -4.14 18.09 -1.52
CA ARG A 158 -4.60 18.83 -2.70
C ARG A 158 -3.78 20.10 -2.89
N PRO A 159 -3.77 20.67 -4.11
CA PRO A 159 -3.34 22.05 -4.31
C PRO A 159 -4.03 23.00 -3.33
N LEU A 160 -3.28 23.92 -2.74
CA LEU A 160 -3.80 24.83 -1.70
C LEU A 160 -5.00 25.65 -2.19
N GLU A 161 -5.03 26.02 -3.48
CA GLU A 161 -6.14 26.72 -4.11
C GLU A 161 -7.43 25.89 -4.05
N GLU A 162 -7.34 24.60 -4.30
CA GLU A 162 -8.48 23.69 -4.20
C GLU A 162 -8.92 23.47 -2.75
N ILE A 163 -7.97 23.44 -1.80
CA ILE A 163 -8.30 23.41 -0.37
C ILE A 163 -9.07 24.68 0.01
N ALA A 164 -8.62 25.84 -0.50
CA ALA A 164 -9.31 27.13 -0.29
C ALA A 164 -10.75 27.09 -0.81
N ASP A 165 -10.94 26.59 -2.04
CA ASP A 165 -12.27 26.47 -2.66
C ASP A 165 -13.18 25.53 -1.84
N VAL A 166 -12.63 24.41 -1.35
CA VAL A 166 -13.37 23.48 -0.46
C VAL A 166 -13.79 24.16 0.84
N LEU A 167 -12.87 24.88 1.50
CA LEU A 167 -13.17 25.58 2.76
C LEU A 167 -14.19 26.71 2.59
N ALA A 168 -14.15 27.39 1.45
CA ALA A 168 -15.11 28.46 1.13
C ALA A 168 -16.46 27.90 0.66
N GLY A 169 -16.45 26.77 -0.04
CA GLY A 169 -17.64 26.17 -0.64
C GLY A 169 -18.51 25.37 0.32
N ILE A 170 -17.99 24.98 1.49
CA ILE A 170 -18.71 24.21 2.51
C ILE A 170 -19.05 25.11 3.68
N PRO A 171 -20.34 25.48 3.89
CA PRO A 171 -20.74 26.42 4.94
C PRO A 171 -20.27 26.01 6.34
N ASP A 172 -20.28 24.71 6.65
CA ASP A 172 -19.86 24.17 7.94
C ASP A 172 -18.35 24.35 8.21
N PHE A 173 -17.54 24.54 7.15
CA PHE A 173 -16.09 24.73 7.25
C PHE A 173 -15.68 26.20 7.42
N THR A 174 -16.61 27.14 7.43
CA THR A 174 -16.29 28.59 7.61
C THR A 174 -15.49 28.87 8.89
N GLY A 175 -15.70 28.09 9.95
CA GLY A 175 -14.90 28.15 11.17
C GLY A 175 -13.42 27.79 11.02
N LEU A 176 -13.03 27.13 9.94
CA LEU A 176 -11.63 26.78 9.62
C LEU A 176 -10.90 27.91 8.87
N ALA A 177 -11.63 28.82 8.24
CA ALA A 177 -11.07 29.90 7.42
C ALA A 177 -10.03 30.80 8.14
N PRO A 178 -10.18 31.16 9.44
CA PRO A 178 -9.16 31.92 10.14
C PRO A 178 -7.80 31.24 10.26
N TRP A 179 -7.78 29.92 10.19
CA TRP A 179 -6.57 29.09 10.27
C TRP A 179 -5.94 28.80 8.92
N PHE A 180 -6.60 29.28 7.86
CA PHE A 180 -6.13 29.19 6.48
C PHE A 180 -6.30 30.57 5.82
N PRO A 181 -5.41 31.52 6.10
CA PRO A 181 -5.52 32.89 5.59
C PRO A 181 -5.30 32.93 4.07
N LEU A 182 -6.39 32.85 3.33
CA LEU A 182 -6.44 32.78 1.86
C LEU A 182 -5.62 33.87 1.16
N HIS A 183 -5.54 35.07 1.76
CA HIS A 183 -4.75 36.18 1.22
C HIS A 183 -3.23 35.89 1.14
N LEU A 184 -2.73 34.90 1.87
CA LEU A 184 -1.34 34.47 1.76
C LEU A 184 -1.09 33.62 0.52
N LEU A 185 -2.11 33.00 -0.06
CA LEU A 185 -1.97 32.25 -1.32
C LEU A 185 -1.66 33.15 -2.53
N GLU A 186 -2.14 34.41 -2.49
CA GLU A 186 -1.90 35.38 -3.57
C GLU A 186 -0.48 35.96 -3.55
N VAL A 187 0.24 35.80 -2.43
CA VAL A 187 1.55 36.45 -2.18
C VAL A 187 2.69 35.43 -2.17
N ASP A 188 2.40 34.17 -1.88
CA ASP A 188 3.44 33.18 -1.58
C ASP A 188 3.49 32.08 -2.65
N GLU A 189 4.26 32.34 -3.71
CA GLU A 189 4.69 31.29 -4.65
C GLU A 189 5.84 30.43 -4.07
N ASP A 190 6.36 30.79 -2.87
CA ASP A 190 7.44 30.07 -2.23
C ASP A 190 6.93 28.73 -1.66
N PRO A 191 7.52 27.59 -2.07
CA PRO A 191 7.13 26.26 -1.56
C PRO A 191 7.21 26.13 -0.03
N ALA A 192 8.10 26.88 0.63
CA ALA A 192 8.24 26.84 2.09
C ALA A 192 7.05 27.53 2.79
N GLY A 193 6.61 28.67 2.29
CA GLY A 193 5.42 29.38 2.80
C GLY A 193 4.16 28.55 2.60
N ARG A 194 3.99 27.94 1.42
CA ARG A 194 2.87 27.04 1.13
C ARG A 194 2.85 25.85 2.09
N ALA A 195 4.00 25.24 2.33
CA ALA A 195 4.14 24.11 3.27
C ALA A 195 3.77 24.51 4.70
N GLU A 196 4.19 25.69 5.16
CA GLU A 196 3.89 26.17 6.51
C GLU A 196 2.40 26.52 6.68
N LEU A 197 1.76 27.09 5.66
CA LEU A 197 0.32 27.37 5.66
C LEU A 197 -0.49 26.07 5.76
N LEU A 198 -0.13 25.06 4.96
CA LEU A 198 -0.77 23.74 5.01
C LEU A 198 -0.55 23.06 6.37
N ARG A 199 0.64 23.18 6.92
CA ARG A 199 1.02 22.65 8.23
C ARG A 199 0.18 23.28 9.35
N HIS A 200 -0.01 24.59 9.32
CA HIS A 200 -0.84 25.32 10.29
C HIS A 200 -2.30 24.84 10.24
N LEU A 201 -2.89 24.76 9.06
CA LEU A 201 -4.27 24.28 8.90
C LEU A 201 -4.41 22.85 9.42
N TYR A 202 -3.53 21.96 8.97
CA TYR A 202 -3.64 20.54 9.33
C TYR A 202 -3.37 20.32 10.83
N ALA A 203 -2.38 21.02 11.39
CA ALA A 203 -2.09 20.98 12.83
C ALA A 203 -3.29 21.46 13.66
N PHE A 204 -3.93 22.56 13.24
CA PHE A 204 -5.14 23.05 13.90
C PHE A 204 -6.25 22.00 13.90
N ILE A 205 -6.55 21.39 12.76
CA ILE A 205 -7.57 20.33 12.63
C ILE A 205 -7.23 19.14 13.53
N MET A 206 -5.98 18.71 13.52
CA MET A 206 -5.55 17.53 14.28
C MET A 206 -5.51 17.77 15.80
N THR A 207 -5.42 19.03 16.24
CA THR A 207 -5.37 19.40 17.67
C THR A 207 -6.64 20.10 18.19
N MET A 208 -7.63 20.32 17.32
CA MET A 208 -8.91 20.94 17.66
C MET A 208 -9.61 20.15 18.79
N PRO A 209 -10.27 20.84 19.76
CA PRO A 209 -11.11 20.17 20.75
C PRO A 209 -12.18 19.29 20.11
N GLN A 210 -12.45 18.12 20.71
CA GLN A 210 -13.38 17.15 20.14
C GLN A 210 -14.80 17.71 19.97
N GLU A 211 -15.26 18.54 20.90
CA GLU A 211 -16.59 19.17 20.79
C GLU A 211 -16.69 20.08 19.55
N GLU A 212 -15.60 20.73 19.16
CA GLU A 212 -15.57 21.55 17.96
C GLU A 212 -15.53 20.70 16.68
N VAL A 213 -14.78 19.60 16.68
CA VAL A 213 -14.81 18.58 15.61
C VAL A 213 -16.25 18.10 15.39
N ASP A 214 -16.91 17.70 16.48
CA ASP A 214 -18.27 17.16 16.42
C ASP A 214 -19.27 18.21 15.94
N ARG A 215 -19.17 19.44 16.43
CA ARG A 215 -20.05 20.54 16.03
C ARG A 215 -19.98 20.81 14.51
N ILE A 216 -18.77 20.83 13.95
CA ILE A 216 -18.55 21.08 12.51
C ILE A 216 -19.03 19.88 11.69
N LEU A 217 -18.61 18.67 12.07
CA LEU A 217 -18.94 17.47 11.31
C LEU A 217 -20.41 17.07 11.43
N GLN A 218 -21.06 17.32 12.58
CA GLN A 218 -22.50 17.11 12.74
C GLN A 218 -23.28 17.98 11.75
N GLY A 219 -22.97 19.30 11.67
CA GLY A 219 -23.62 20.20 10.72
C GLY A 219 -23.50 19.71 9.29
N LEU A 220 -22.28 19.36 8.86
CA LEU A 220 -22.01 18.80 7.54
C LEU A 220 -22.79 17.49 7.27
N LEU A 221 -22.73 16.53 8.20
CA LEU A 221 -23.31 15.21 8.02
C LEU A 221 -24.85 15.23 8.07
N ASP A 222 -25.46 16.14 8.81
CA ASP A 222 -26.92 16.32 8.81
C ASP A 222 -27.45 16.65 7.40
N HIS A 223 -26.66 17.38 6.60
CA HIS A 223 -27.00 17.68 5.21
C HIS A 223 -26.67 16.51 4.26
N LEU A 224 -25.56 15.81 4.49
CA LEU A 224 -25.05 14.80 3.56
C LEU A 224 -25.68 13.42 3.69
N ILE A 225 -26.03 13.00 4.92
CA ILE A 225 -26.61 11.66 5.17
C ILE A 225 -27.90 11.42 4.38
N PRO A 226 -28.87 12.35 4.33
CA PRO A 226 -30.07 12.16 3.51
C PRO A 226 -29.77 12.02 2.00
N LEU A 227 -28.77 12.76 1.49
CA LEU A 227 -28.35 12.67 0.09
C LEU A 227 -27.66 11.35 -0.21
N TYR A 228 -26.82 10.86 0.72
CA TYR A 228 -26.15 9.57 0.61
C TYR A 228 -27.18 8.42 0.60
N ASP A 229 -28.16 8.45 1.52
CA ASP A 229 -29.20 7.42 1.64
C ASP A 229 -30.15 7.42 0.43
N ALA A 230 -30.35 8.57 -0.20
CA ALA A 230 -31.09 8.70 -1.46
C ALA A 230 -30.28 8.26 -2.70
N GLY A 231 -28.99 7.88 -2.54
CA GLY A 231 -28.11 7.54 -3.66
C GLY A 231 -27.75 8.75 -4.55
N SER A 232 -27.83 9.96 -4.02
CA SER A 232 -27.58 11.22 -4.75
C SER A 232 -26.13 11.68 -4.69
N LEU A 233 -25.27 11.00 -3.92
CA LEU A 233 -23.84 11.29 -3.84
C LEU A 233 -23.05 10.25 -4.65
N GLU A 234 -22.17 10.73 -5.50
CA GLU A 234 -21.27 9.89 -6.30
C GLU A 234 -19.91 9.71 -5.62
N LYS A 235 -19.20 8.61 -5.89
CA LYS A 235 -17.85 8.33 -5.35
C LYS A 235 -16.81 9.37 -5.75
N SER A 236 -17.01 10.09 -6.86
CA SER A 236 -16.17 11.22 -7.29
C SER A 236 -16.24 12.43 -6.36
N SER A 237 -17.27 12.47 -5.49
CA SER A 237 -17.44 13.52 -4.49
C SER A 237 -16.84 13.13 -3.13
N PRO A 238 -16.07 14.03 -2.47
CA PRO A 238 -15.59 13.80 -1.10
C PRO A 238 -16.74 13.63 -0.10
N HIS A 239 -17.92 14.19 -0.39
CA HIS A 239 -19.12 14.05 0.44
C HIS A 239 -19.57 12.59 0.59
N TYR A 240 -19.49 11.79 -0.48
CA TYR A 240 -19.78 10.35 -0.42
C TYR A 240 -18.90 9.66 0.62
N TRP A 241 -17.60 9.91 0.56
CA TRP A 241 -16.62 9.29 1.44
C TRP A 241 -16.68 9.80 2.86
N ALA A 242 -17.06 11.07 3.07
CA ALA A 242 -17.25 11.63 4.41
C ALA A 242 -18.40 10.93 5.17
N VAL A 243 -19.55 10.66 4.50
CA VAL A 243 -20.64 9.90 5.10
C VAL A 243 -20.23 8.44 5.32
N LYS A 244 -19.58 7.81 4.33
CA LYS A 244 -19.09 6.42 4.47
C LYS A 244 -18.11 6.31 5.64
N ALA A 245 -17.19 7.28 5.80
CA ALA A 245 -16.23 7.33 6.90
C ALA A 245 -16.91 7.49 8.27
N ALA A 246 -17.87 8.41 8.39
CA ALA A 246 -18.61 8.63 9.63
C ALA A 246 -19.34 7.35 10.10
N ARG A 247 -19.83 6.53 9.15
CA ARG A 247 -20.48 5.25 9.45
C ARG A 247 -19.50 4.12 9.75
N SER A 248 -18.33 4.12 9.10
CA SER A 248 -17.33 3.06 9.23
C SER A 248 -16.43 3.22 10.47
N PHE A 249 -16.23 4.45 10.94
CA PHE A 249 -15.32 4.78 12.04
C PHE A 249 -16.01 5.56 13.17
N PRO A 250 -17.11 5.03 13.75
CA PRO A 250 -17.73 5.67 14.89
C PRO A 250 -16.77 5.64 16.09
N LEU A 251 -16.59 6.80 16.73
CA LEU A 251 -15.85 6.89 17.98
C LEU A 251 -16.77 6.66 19.18
N PRO A 252 -16.23 6.32 20.38
CA PRO A 252 -17.01 6.25 21.61
C PRO A 252 -17.80 7.53 21.87
N GLU A 253 -18.90 7.43 22.62
CA GLU A 253 -19.75 8.55 23.02
C GLU A 253 -20.43 9.31 21.86
N GLY A 254 -20.37 8.77 20.63
CA GLY A 254 -20.98 9.39 19.45
C GLY A 254 -20.11 10.45 18.78
N HIS A 255 -18.85 10.54 19.15
CA HIS A 255 -17.90 11.47 18.53
C HIS A 255 -17.55 11.08 17.09
N PHE A 256 -17.19 12.08 16.29
CA PHE A 256 -16.71 11.89 14.91
C PHE A 256 -15.18 11.80 14.84
N ASP A 257 -14.68 10.95 13.95
CA ASP A 257 -13.25 10.88 13.67
C ASP A 257 -12.82 12.12 12.86
N ARG A 258 -11.84 12.86 13.37
CA ARG A 258 -11.31 14.07 12.71
C ARG A 258 -10.63 13.79 11.38
N GLY A 259 -10.26 12.54 11.09
CA GLY A 259 -9.78 12.12 9.77
C GLY A 259 -10.78 12.38 8.65
N ILE A 260 -12.07 12.60 8.96
CA ILE A 260 -13.08 13.00 7.98
C ILE A 260 -12.71 14.34 7.32
N PHE A 261 -12.11 15.29 8.02
CA PHE A 261 -11.59 16.51 7.41
C PHE A 261 -10.51 16.22 6.35
N SER A 262 -9.67 15.23 6.59
CA SER A 262 -8.61 14.86 5.64
C SER A 262 -9.16 14.39 4.29
N ILE A 263 -10.39 13.86 4.21
CA ILE A 263 -11.05 13.51 2.95
C ILE A 263 -11.21 14.73 2.04
N TYR A 264 -11.36 15.90 2.63
CA TYR A 264 -11.48 17.17 1.91
C TYR A 264 -10.14 17.83 1.60
N LEU A 265 -9.11 17.54 2.38
CA LEU A 265 -7.78 18.13 2.24
C LEU A 265 -6.84 17.31 1.37
N LEU A 266 -7.07 16.00 1.26
CA LEU A 266 -6.26 15.10 0.43
C LEU A 266 -6.89 14.96 -0.97
N ASN A 267 -6.05 14.65 -1.96
CA ASN A 267 -6.56 14.31 -3.29
C ASN A 267 -7.40 13.04 -3.21
N LEU A 268 -8.64 13.12 -3.64
CA LEU A 268 -9.47 11.95 -3.94
C LEU A 268 -9.13 11.47 -5.34
N VAL A 269 -8.60 10.27 -5.43
CA VAL A 269 -8.07 9.69 -6.67
C VAL A 269 -8.87 8.46 -7.05
N GLU A 270 -9.30 8.41 -8.30
CA GLU A 270 -9.84 7.22 -8.96
C GLU A 270 -8.77 6.65 -9.89
N LEU A 271 -8.45 5.37 -9.73
CA LEU A 271 -7.55 4.64 -10.61
C LEU A 271 -8.31 3.56 -11.39
N GLN A 272 -7.99 3.45 -12.66
CA GLN A 272 -8.46 2.36 -13.51
C GLN A 272 -7.49 1.17 -13.47
N PRO A 273 -7.92 -0.05 -13.82
CA PRO A 273 -7.04 -1.21 -13.87
C PRO A 273 -5.76 -0.96 -14.68
N GLY A 274 -4.61 -1.18 -14.04
CA GLY A 274 -3.29 -0.93 -14.63
C GLY A 274 -2.71 0.45 -14.33
N GLU A 275 -3.47 1.35 -13.72
CA GLU A 275 -2.96 2.61 -13.17
C GLU A 275 -2.53 2.43 -11.71
N GLY A 276 -1.58 3.22 -11.26
CA GLY A 276 -1.06 3.13 -9.90
C GLY A 276 -0.50 4.44 -9.38
N THR A 277 -0.04 4.44 -8.13
CA THR A 277 0.67 5.56 -7.51
C THR A 277 1.84 5.05 -6.67
N PHE A 278 2.75 5.96 -6.34
CA PHE A 278 3.86 5.72 -5.42
C PHE A 278 3.67 6.53 -4.14
N GLN A 279 3.69 5.86 -2.99
CA GLN A 279 3.64 6.46 -1.66
C GLN A 279 5.05 6.52 -1.06
N GLY A 280 5.67 7.70 -1.15
CA GLY A 280 6.95 7.99 -0.51
C GLY A 280 6.80 8.36 0.97
N ALA A 281 7.93 8.50 1.65
CA ALA A 281 7.95 8.93 3.05
C ALA A 281 7.23 10.28 3.23
N GLY A 282 6.41 10.37 4.27
CA GLY A 282 5.67 11.57 4.64
C GLY A 282 4.42 11.86 3.81
N VAL A 283 4.10 11.06 2.81
CA VAL A 283 2.89 11.25 1.98
C VAL A 283 1.67 10.64 2.70
N PRO A 284 0.66 11.44 3.08
CA PRO A 284 -0.56 10.93 3.67
C PRO A 284 -1.40 10.22 2.60
N HIS A 285 -1.89 9.01 2.91
CA HIS A 285 -2.70 8.23 1.98
C HIS A 285 -3.67 7.30 2.70
N ALA A 286 -4.73 6.88 2.02
CA ALA A 286 -5.67 5.86 2.48
C ALA A 286 -6.33 5.16 1.29
N TYR A 287 -6.42 3.83 1.31
CA TYR A 287 -7.25 3.08 0.38
C TYR A 287 -8.71 3.14 0.83
N LEU A 288 -9.60 3.50 -0.07
CA LEU A 288 -11.01 3.67 0.23
C LEU A 288 -11.86 2.49 -0.22
N GLU A 289 -11.63 2.00 -1.44
CA GLU A 289 -12.34 0.85 -2.01
C GLU A 289 -11.66 0.39 -3.29
N GLY A 290 -11.60 -0.93 -3.51
CA GLY A 290 -11.10 -1.55 -4.73
C GLY A 290 -10.05 -2.62 -4.50
N ILE A 291 -9.55 -3.19 -5.58
CA ILE A 291 -8.58 -4.28 -5.58
C ILE A 291 -7.30 -3.78 -6.22
N ASN A 292 -6.16 -4.07 -5.61
CA ASN A 292 -4.85 -3.71 -6.14
C ASN A 292 -3.79 -4.78 -5.89
N VAL A 293 -2.67 -4.68 -6.57
CA VAL A 293 -1.39 -5.23 -6.14
C VAL A 293 -0.59 -4.13 -5.47
N GLU A 294 0.09 -4.45 -4.38
CA GLU A 294 0.96 -3.54 -3.65
C GLU A 294 2.33 -4.16 -3.46
N LEU A 295 3.37 -3.38 -3.69
CA LEU A 295 4.74 -3.75 -3.41
C LEU A 295 5.36 -2.70 -2.51
N MET A 296 5.87 -3.11 -1.35
CA MET A 296 6.39 -2.21 -0.33
C MET A 296 7.71 -2.72 0.24
N ALA A 297 8.53 -1.83 0.77
CA ALA A 297 9.66 -2.25 1.58
C ALA A 297 9.18 -2.95 2.87
N ASN A 298 9.95 -3.92 3.35
CA ASN A 298 9.60 -4.66 4.59
C ASN A 298 9.69 -3.74 5.81
N SER A 299 8.53 -3.21 6.21
CA SER A 299 8.38 -2.40 7.43
C SER A 299 6.92 -2.42 7.91
N ASP A 300 6.74 -2.37 9.24
CA ASP A 300 5.44 -2.23 9.90
C ASP A 300 5.19 -0.80 10.41
N ASN A 301 6.05 0.15 10.07
CA ASN A 301 6.00 1.52 10.55
C ASN A 301 4.83 2.29 9.94
N VAL A 302 3.86 2.66 10.77
CA VAL A 302 2.66 3.39 10.36
C VAL A 302 2.30 4.43 11.41
N LEU A 303 2.30 5.71 11.01
CA LEU A 303 1.65 6.78 11.76
C LEU A 303 0.25 7.01 11.18
N ARG A 304 -0.74 7.11 12.04
CA ARG A 304 -2.15 7.22 11.61
C ARG A 304 -2.61 8.67 11.67
N GLY A 305 -3.36 9.09 10.64
CA GLY A 305 -3.93 10.42 10.49
C GLY A 305 -5.45 10.48 10.71
N GLY A 306 -6.06 9.42 11.25
CA GLY A 306 -7.50 9.30 11.45
C GLY A 306 -8.13 8.15 10.66
N LEU A 307 -9.47 8.10 10.64
CA LEU A 307 -10.30 7.00 10.12
C LEU A 307 -9.90 5.65 10.75
N THR A 308 -9.79 5.67 12.09
CA THR A 308 -9.31 4.49 12.81
C THR A 308 -9.69 4.52 14.29
N PRO A 309 -10.05 3.36 14.87
CA PRO A 309 -10.18 3.24 16.34
C PRO A 309 -8.82 3.08 17.05
N LYS A 310 -7.71 2.98 16.29
CA LYS A 310 -6.37 2.81 16.84
C LYS A 310 -5.79 4.14 17.30
N HIS A 311 -4.72 4.07 18.11
CA HIS A 311 -3.99 5.25 18.58
C HIS A 311 -3.51 6.13 17.43
N VAL A 312 -3.69 7.45 17.58
CA VAL A 312 -3.17 8.49 16.69
C VAL A 312 -2.24 9.38 17.52
N ASP A 313 -0.96 9.34 17.19
CA ASP A 313 0.07 10.19 17.78
C ASP A 313 0.20 11.48 16.96
N VAL A 314 -0.58 12.49 17.30
CA VAL A 314 -0.63 13.74 16.54
C VAL A 314 0.73 14.45 16.47
N PRO A 315 1.49 14.62 17.58
CA PRO A 315 2.82 15.21 17.52
C PRO A 315 3.77 14.49 16.56
N GLU A 316 3.83 13.16 16.60
CA GLU A 316 4.73 12.39 15.74
C GLU A 316 4.22 12.34 14.28
N LEU A 317 2.91 12.31 14.08
CA LEU A 317 2.28 12.45 12.76
C LEU A 317 2.68 13.77 12.09
N LEU A 318 2.51 14.91 12.78
CA LEU A 318 2.85 16.24 12.25
C LEU A 318 4.35 16.41 11.95
N LYS A 319 5.21 15.72 12.68
CA LYS A 319 6.66 15.68 12.45
C LYS A 319 7.04 14.82 11.25
N THR A 320 6.27 13.75 10.98
CA THR A 320 6.55 12.80 9.91
C THR A 320 5.98 13.25 8.56
N LEU A 321 4.84 13.97 8.57
CA LEU A 321 4.17 14.47 7.37
C LEU A 321 5.08 15.37 6.54
N ARG A 322 5.05 15.15 5.24
CA ARG A 322 5.54 16.08 4.24
C ARG A 322 4.41 17.01 3.84
N PHE A 323 4.49 18.26 4.25
CA PHE A 323 3.53 19.29 3.86
C PHE A 323 3.88 19.84 2.47
N ALA A 324 3.52 19.08 1.46
CA ALA A 324 3.63 19.46 0.06
C ALA A 324 2.27 19.27 -0.59
N ASP A 325 1.77 20.30 -1.22
CA ASP A 325 0.53 20.29 -1.95
C ASP A 325 0.76 19.97 -3.43
N GLY A 326 -0.26 19.46 -4.11
CA GLY A 326 -0.21 19.15 -5.53
C GLY A 326 -1.03 17.91 -5.91
N ARG A 327 -0.99 17.59 -7.19
CA ARG A 327 -1.64 16.39 -7.72
C ARG A 327 -0.71 15.20 -7.69
N PRO A 328 -1.18 14.00 -7.36
CA PRO A 328 -0.35 12.80 -7.44
C PRO A 328 -0.02 12.46 -8.90
N GLU A 329 1.16 11.90 -9.10
CA GLU A 329 1.53 11.28 -10.37
C GLU A 329 0.80 9.94 -10.50
N ILE A 330 0.10 9.74 -11.62
CA ILE A 330 -0.54 8.47 -11.96
C ILE A 330 0.40 7.65 -12.83
N LEU A 331 0.83 6.53 -12.32
CA LEU A 331 1.71 5.60 -13.00
C LEU A 331 0.88 4.71 -13.95
N THR A 332 1.19 4.71 -15.23
CA THR A 332 0.54 3.85 -16.23
C THR A 332 1.44 2.69 -16.70
N GLY A 333 2.59 2.57 -16.07
CA GLY A 333 3.63 1.61 -16.42
C GLY A 333 4.42 2.01 -17.67
N VAL A 334 5.76 1.99 -17.57
CA VAL A 334 6.69 2.26 -18.66
C VAL A 334 6.87 0.97 -19.46
N PRO A 335 6.67 0.97 -20.79
CA PRO A 335 6.86 -0.21 -21.61
C PRO A 335 8.31 -0.72 -21.53
N ALA A 336 8.46 -2.04 -21.39
CA ALA A 336 9.72 -2.77 -21.45
C ALA A 336 9.62 -3.90 -22.49
N GLU A 337 10.65 -4.71 -22.61
CA GLU A 337 10.68 -5.81 -23.57
C GLU A 337 9.62 -6.89 -23.29
N GLY A 338 9.20 -7.62 -24.30
CA GLY A 338 8.32 -8.80 -24.18
C GLY A 338 6.86 -8.52 -23.80
N GLY A 339 6.44 -7.25 -23.67
CA GLY A 339 5.09 -6.88 -23.22
C GLY A 339 5.01 -6.59 -21.70
N GLU A 340 6.14 -6.52 -21.04
CA GLU A 340 6.27 -6.07 -19.67
C GLU A 340 6.09 -4.54 -19.56
N ARG A 341 5.48 -4.08 -18.48
CA ARG A 341 5.38 -2.67 -18.11
C ARG A 341 5.93 -2.49 -16.71
N LEU A 342 6.91 -1.63 -16.54
CA LEU A 342 7.55 -1.32 -15.28
C LEU A 342 6.82 -0.16 -14.58
N TYR A 343 6.66 -0.25 -13.27
CA TYR A 343 6.17 0.84 -12.42
C TYR A 343 7.35 1.37 -11.58
N PRO A 344 8.12 2.33 -12.11
CA PRO A 344 9.32 2.82 -11.44
C PRO A 344 8.95 3.49 -10.12
N ALA A 345 9.73 3.20 -9.09
CA ALA A 345 9.69 3.87 -7.80
C ALA A 345 11.11 4.37 -7.48
N PRO A 346 11.26 5.55 -6.85
CA PRO A 346 12.58 6.12 -6.54
C PRO A 346 13.18 5.46 -5.29
N VAL A 347 13.25 4.12 -5.28
CA VAL A 347 13.78 3.29 -4.18
C VAL A 347 14.54 2.10 -4.73
N ASP A 348 15.52 1.63 -3.95
CA ASP A 348 16.35 0.48 -4.32
C ASP A 348 15.80 -0.84 -3.76
N ASP A 349 14.75 -0.78 -2.93
CA ASP A 349 14.20 -1.94 -2.22
C ASP A 349 13.42 -2.86 -3.16
N PHE A 350 12.77 -2.30 -4.19
CA PHE A 350 11.89 -3.07 -5.08
C PHE A 350 11.61 -2.41 -6.43
N LEU A 351 11.14 -3.25 -7.37
CA LEU A 351 10.55 -2.83 -8.64
C LEU A 351 9.33 -3.70 -8.95
N LEU A 352 8.18 -3.06 -9.20
CA LEU A 352 6.94 -3.71 -9.62
C LEU A 352 6.83 -3.68 -11.14
N SER A 353 6.37 -4.78 -11.74
CA SER A 353 6.01 -4.82 -13.14
C SER A 353 4.75 -5.64 -13.40
N ARG A 354 4.09 -5.31 -14.53
CA ARG A 354 2.94 -6.03 -15.09
C ARG A 354 3.38 -6.71 -16.37
N ILE A 355 3.12 -8.01 -16.49
CA ILE A 355 3.44 -8.82 -17.67
C ILE A 355 2.12 -9.26 -18.30
N GLU A 356 1.87 -8.84 -19.53
CA GLU A 356 0.72 -9.23 -20.33
C GLU A 356 1.16 -10.12 -21.48
N LEU A 357 1.01 -11.42 -21.28
CA LEU A 357 1.35 -12.42 -22.29
C LEU A 357 0.22 -12.51 -23.31
N LYS A 358 0.55 -12.25 -24.56
CA LYS A 358 -0.35 -12.57 -25.69
C LYS A 358 -0.20 -14.07 -26.05
N PRO A 359 -1.27 -14.68 -26.62
CA PRO A 359 -1.20 -16.07 -27.05
C PRO A 359 0.03 -16.37 -27.92
N GLY A 360 0.79 -17.42 -27.56
CA GLY A 360 1.98 -17.86 -28.27
C GLY A 360 3.22 -16.96 -28.13
N ARG A 361 3.15 -15.89 -27.33
CA ARG A 361 4.31 -15.06 -27.02
C ARG A 361 5.07 -15.64 -25.82
N VAL A 362 6.36 -15.37 -25.81
CA VAL A 362 7.28 -15.74 -24.73
C VAL A 362 7.82 -14.47 -24.12
N GLN A 363 7.86 -14.44 -22.78
CA GLN A 363 8.58 -13.46 -21.99
C GLN A 363 9.79 -14.12 -21.35
N GLU A 364 10.93 -13.45 -21.37
CA GLU A 364 12.17 -13.91 -20.73
C GLU A 364 12.61 -12.87 -19.69
N SER A 365 13.17 -13.33 -18.57
CA SER A 365 13.66 -12.41 -17.52
C SER A 365 14.92 -11.65 -17.92
N GLY A 366 15.61 -12.07 -18.96
CA GLY A 366 16.97 -11.61 -19.24
C GLY A 366 17.98 -12.16 -18.22
N ASN A 367 19.22 -11.70 -18.32
CA ASN A 367 20.30 -12.06 -17.41
C ASN A 367 20.47 -10.98 -16.33
N GLY A 368 20.85 -11.40 -15.11
CA GLY A 368 21.29 -10.46 -14.07
C GLY A 368 20.16 -9.81 -13.25
N HIS A 369 18.95 -10.36 -13.23
CA HIS A 369 17.87 -9.87 -12.37
C HIS A 369 18.07 -10.29 -10.90
N GLY A 370 17.39 -9.58 -9.99
CA GLY A 370 17.24 -9.96 -8.58
C GLY A 370 16.32 -11.17 -8.39
N PRO A 371 16.00 -11.56 -7.15
CA PRO A 371 14.97 -12.57 -6.91
C PRO A 371 13.61 -12.02 -7.38
N ASP A 372 12.86 -12.85 -8.09
CA ASP A 372 11.54 -12.48 -8.59
C ASP A 372 10.43 -13.22 -7.87
N ILE A 373 9.38 -12.53 -7.44
CA ILE A 373 8.10 -13.14 -7.12
C ILE A 373 7.12 -12.80 -8.22
N LEU A 374 6.56 -13.82 -8.88
CA LEU A 374 5.51 -13.66 -9.88
C LEU A 374 4.21 -14.24 -9.35
N ILE A 375 3.09 -13.56 -9.60
CA ILE A 375 1.73 -14.07 -9.35
C ILE A 375 0.90 -13.98 -10.62
N LEU A 376 0.22 -15.08 -10.97
CA LEU A 376 -0.70 -15.13 -12.11
C LEU A 376 -2.10 -14.69 -11.65
N LEU A 377 -2.62 -13.62 -12.23
CA LEU A 377 -3.95 -13.08 -11.91
C LEU A 377 -5.02 -13.52 -12.89
N GLU A 378 -4.68 -13.69 -14.19
CA GLU A 378 -5.62 -14.09 -15.22
C GLU A 378 -4.99 -15.07 -16.21
N GLY A 379 -5.78 -16.02 -16.71
CA GLY A 379 -5.35 -17.02 -17.67
C GLY A 379 -4.57 -18.17 -17.06
N GLU A 380 -3.69 -18.75 -17.86
CA GLU A 380 -2.76 -19.81 -17.48
C GLU A 380 -1.40 -19.59 -18.16
N ALA A 381 -0.33 -20.04 -17.54
CA ALA A 381 1.02 -19.92 -18.07
C ALA A 381 1.91 -21.08 -17.66
N VAL A 382 3.04 -21.24 -18.34
CA VAL A 382 4.12 -22.14 -17.93
C VAL A 382 5.36 -21.27 -17.72
N ILE A 383 5.99 -21.40 -16.56
CA ILE A 383 7.31 -20.82 -16.27
C ILE A 383 8.35 -21.93 -16.24
N GLY A 384 9.48 -21.71 -16.92
CA GLY A 384 10.59 -22.64 -16.97
C GLY A 384 11.94 -21.99 -16.72
N ALA A 385 12.85 -22.67 -16.01
CA ALA A 385 14.22 -22.27 -15.77
C ALA A 385 15.12 -23.50 -15.55
N GLU A 386 16.30 -23.55 -16.17
CA GLU A 386 17.31 -24.60 -15.98
C GLU A 386 16.77 -26.05 -16.07
N GLY A 387 15.75 -26.28 -16.93
CA GLY A 387 15.16 -27.61 -17.14
C GLY A 387 14.02 -27.96 -16.17
N GLU A 388 13.68 -27.09 -15.20
CA GLU A 388 12.44 -27.18 -14.42
C GLU A 388 11.35 -26.41 -15.11
N GLU A 389 10.10 -26.90 -15.06
CA GLU A 389 8.92 -26.20 -15.55
C GLU A 389 7.77 -26.29 -14.55
N PHE A 390 7.06 -25.19 -14.34
CA PHE A 390 5.86 -25.11 -13.53
C PHE A 390 4.68 -24.59 -14.34
N ALA A 391 3.60 -25.35 -14.37
CA ALA A 391 2.30 -24.84 -14.81
C ALA A 391 1.76 -23.89 -13.72
N LEU A 392 1.37 -22.71 -14.14
CA LEU A 392 0.75 -21.68 -13.32
C LEU A 392 -0.72 -21.56 -13.71
N LEU A 393 -1.59 -21.76 -12.76
CA LEU A 393 -3.01 -21.46 -12.84
C LEU A 393 -3.29 -20.14 -12.12
N ARG A 394 -4.46 -19.57 -12.34
CA ARG A 394 -4.88 -18.34 -11.66
C ARG A 394 -4.67 -18.44 -10.15
N GLY A 395 -4.04 -17.45 -9.57
CA GLY A 395 -3.65 -17.38 -8.15
C GLY A 395 -2.33 -18.09 -7.81
N ALA A 396 -1.74 -18.83 -8.74
CA ALA A 396 -0.42 -19.43 -8.51
C ALA A 396 0.67 -18.37 -8.43
N ALA A 397 1.57 -18.53 -7.47
CA ALA A 397 2.76 -17.70 -7.33
C ALA A 397 4.04 -18.55 -7.37
N VAL A 398 5.12 -17.93 -7.81
CA VAL A 398 6.45 -18.57 -7.91
C VAL A 398 7.54 -17.58 -7.49
N LEU A 399 8.54 -18.09 -6.77
CA LEU A 399 9.79 -17.40 -6.51
C LEU A 399 10.84 -17.94 -7.49
N ALA A 400 11.46 -17.06 -8.26
CA ALA A 400 12.63 -17.37 -9.09
C ALA A 400 13.89 -16.79 -8.42
N ALA A 401 14.94 -17.59 -8.37
CA ALA A 401 16.21 -17.17 -7.76
C ALA A 401 16.92 -16.10 -8.61
N ALA A 402 17.64 -15.21 -7.93
CA ALA A 402 18.40 -14.14 -8.57
C ALA A 402 19.42 -14.67 -9.59
N GLY A 403 19.50 -14.01 -10.74
CA GLY A 403 20.46 -14.34 -11.80
C GLY A 403 20.18 -15.63 -12.56
N VAL A 404 19.06 -16.31 -12.29
CA VAL A 404 18.63 -17.51 -13.01
C VAL A 404 17.63 -17.10 -14.10
N PRO A 405 17.99 -17.14 -15.40
CA PRO A 405 17.08 -16.80 -16.47
C PRO A 405 15.85 -17.72 -16.47
N TRP A 406 14.68 -17.13 -16.47
CA TRP A 406 13.42 -17.85 -16.63
C TRP A 406 12.70 -17.45 -17.92
N ARG A 407 11.86 -18.35 -18.37
CA ARG A 407 11.02 -18.19 -19.55
C ARG A 407 9.57 -18.43 -19.18
N LEU A 408 8.69 -17.54 -19.60
CA LEU A 408 7.25 -17.57 -19.34
C LEU A 408 6.50 -17.61 -20.66
N GLN A 409 5.53 -18.52 -20.80
CA GLN A 409 4.72 -18.66 -22.00
C GLN A 409 3.28 -19.01 -21.67
N SER A 410 2.35 -18.58 -22.54
CA SER A 410 0.92 -18.92 -22.45
C SER A 410 0.35 -19.24 -23.82
N GLY A 411 -0.47 -20.29 -23.90
CA GLY A 411 -1.20 -20.63 -25.12
C GLY A 411 -2.40 -19.74 -25.39
N ALA A 412 -3.08 -19.30 -24.33
CA ALA A 412 -4.34 -18.52 -24.42
C ALA A 412 -4.18 -17.04 -24.09
N GLY A 413 -3.07 -16.66 -23.49
CA GLY A 413 -2.81 -15.34 -22.90
C GLY A 413 -2.88 -15.39 -21.38
N ALA A 414 -2.13 -14.49 -20.72
CA ALA A 414 -2.09 -14.43 -19.26
C ALA A 414 -1.70 -13.04 -18.77
N LEU A 415 -2.16 -12.69 -17.58
CA LEU A 415 -1.77 -11.48 -16.87
C LEU A 415 -1.08 -11.85 -15.57
N LEU A 416 0.16 -11.38 -15.42
CA LEU A 416 0.96 -11.55 -14.22
C LEU A 416 1.45 -10.21 -13.69
N TYR A 417 1.75 -10.18 -12.39
CA TYR A 417 2.57 -9.14 -11.81
C TYR A 417 3.84 -9.75 -11.23
N ARG A 418 4.92 -9.00 -11.34
CA ARG A 418 6.26 -9.39 -10.88
C ARG A 418 6.80 -8.36 -9.92
N ALA A 419 7.28 -8.82 -8.78
CA ALA A 419 8.05 -8.06 -7.82
C ALA A 419 9.52 -8.51 -7.88
N THR A 420 10.44 -7.57 -8.01
CA THR A 420 11.89 -7.83 -8.05
C THR A 420 12.66 -6.75 -7.31
N VAL A 421 13.97 -6.90 -7.20
CA VAL A 421 14.90 -5.86 -6.73
C VAL A 421 15.50 -5.16 -7.94
N PRO A 422 15.53 -3.80 -8.01
CA PRO A 422 16.21 -3.10 -9.08
C PRO A 422 17.68 -3.53 -9.17
N LEU A 423 18.18 -3.64 -10.39
CA LEU A 423 19.63 -3.77 -10.61
C LEU A 423 20.23 -2.37 -10.50
N GLY A 424 21.13 -2.17 -9.54
CA GLY A 424 21.85 -0.91 -9.36
C GLY A 424 22.81 -0.60 -10.54
#